data_824a168e82131db61e724d9cf693c65d
#
_entry.id   824a168e82131db61e724d9cf693c65d
#
_cell.length_a   1.000
_cell.length_b   1.000
_cell.length_c   1.000
_cell.angle_alpha   90.00
_cell.angle_beta   90.00
_cell.angle_gamma   90.00
#
_symmetry.space_group_name_H-M   'P 1'
#
loop_
_entity.id
_entity.type
_entity.pdbx_description
1 polymer ?
#
loop_
_entity_poly.entity_id
_entity_poly.type
_entity_poly.pdbx_seq_one_letter_code
_entity_poly.pdbx_strand_id
1 'polypeptide(L)'
;LYAFAGSNEHADAGRGVQGLCAYLERSADSPVRKYTRAGQDPDAVFDLRAVFQQGHRELAVELMPALLLPRKGRHGLRDYGKVFSPDLKSGADIFELRGIDRERGALVVVRPDQYIADVLPLDAHQRLSDFFAGFMLPA
;
A
#
# COMPACT_ATOMS: atom_id res chain seq x y z
N LEU A 1 -6.22 1.01 -0.73
CA LEU A 1 -5.01 1.78 -0.98
C LEU A 1 -4.13 1.03 -1.99
N TYR A 2 -3.73 1.69 -3.07
CA TYR A 2 -2.76 1.14 -4.04
C TYR A 2 -1.48 1.97 -3.98
N ALA A 3 -0.39 1.35 -3.53
CA ALA A 3 0.93 1.94 -3.47
C ALA A 3 1.75 1.52 -4.71
N PHE A 4 1.99 2.44 -5.62
CA PHE A 4 2.87 2.24 -6.78
C PHE A 4 4.29 2.60 -6.39
N ALA A 5 5.18 1.63 -6.37
CA ALA A 5 6.57 1.80 -5.95
C ALA A 5 7.38 2.67 -6.94
N GLY A 6 8.17 3.59 -6.42
CA GLY A 6 9.14 4.32 -7.23
C GLY A 6 10.34 3.45 -7.63
N SER A 7 11.10 3.88 -8.64
CA SER A 7 12.28 3.15 -9.11
C SER A 7 13.40 3.02 -8.07
N ASN A 8 13.46 3.96 -7.10
CA ASN A 8 14.47 4.01 -6.05
C ASN A 8 14.04 3.31 -4.75
N GLU A 9 13.02 2.45 -4.80
CA GLU A 9 12.45 1.76 -3.64
C GLU A 9 13.49 1.01 -2.78
N HIS A 10 14.57 0.50 -3.40
CA HIS A 10 15.62 -0.26 -2.71
C HIS A 10 16.72 0.59 -2.07
N ALA A 11 16.78 1.88 -2.37
CA ALA A 11 17.88 2.73 -1.92
C ALA A 11 17.72 3.26 -0.48
N ASP A 12 16.49 3.32 0.04
CA ASP A 12 16.18 3.94 1.33
C ASP A 12 15.14 3.11 2.09
N ALA A 13 15.58 2.35 3.08
CA ALA A 13 14.74 1.48 3.93
C ALA A 13 13.62 2.20 4.74
N GLY A 14 13.50 3.51 4.64
CA GLY A 14 12.48 4.32 5.32
C GLY A 14 11.58 5.11 4.39
N ARG A 15 11.72 4.95 3.07
CA ARG A 15 10.95 5.68 2.05
C ARG A 15 10.10 4.75 1.21
N GLY A 16 9.34 5.33 0.27
CA GLY A 16 8.53 4.57 -0.67
C GLY A 16 7.48 3.70 0.02
N VAL A 17 7.23 2.53 -0.55
CA VAL A 17 6.24 1.57 -0.04
C VAL A 17 6.62 1.05 1.35
N GLN A 18 7.91 0.83 1.62
CA GLN A 18 8.36 0.38 2.95
C GLN A 18 8.14 1.45 4.02
N GLY A 19 8.45 2.71 3.71
CA GLY A 19 8.19 3.84 4.61
C GLY A 19 6.71 4.04 4.88
N LEU A 20 5.88 3.93 3.84
CA LEU A 20 4.43 3.96 3.97
C LEU A 20 3.92 2.84 4.87
N CYS A 21 4.36 1.60 4.67
CA CYS A 21 3.98 0.46 5.52
C CYS A 21 4.39 0.69 6.97
N ALA A 22 5.63 1.15 7.20
CA ALA A 22 6.11 1.45 8.54
C ALA A 22 5.26 2.53 9.25
N TYR A 23 4.88 3.58 8.52
CA TYR A 23 3.95 4.60 9.02
C TYR A 23 2.58 3.99 9.36
N LEU A 24 1.98 3.25 8.42
CA LEU A 24 0.65 2.66 8.60
C LEU A 24 0.59 1.66 9.76
N GLU A 25 1.66 0.92 10.00
CA GLU A 25 1.75 -0.07 11.09
C GLU A 25 2.02 0.55 12.47
N ARG A 26 2.87 1.59 12.53
CA ARG A 26 3.46 2.04 13.79
C ARG A 26 2.97 3.38 14.28
N SER A 27 2.64 4.31 13.39
CA SER A 27 2.23 5.65 13.78
C SER A 27 0.85 5.65 14.44
N ALA A 28 0.72 6.33 15.57
CA ALA A 28 -0.57 6.55 16.22
C ALA A 28 -1.54 7.35 15.32
N ASP A 29 -0.99 8.17 14.42
CA ASP A 29 -1.76 8.99 13.50
C ASP A 29 -2.15 8.27 12.20
N SER A 30 -1.69 7.03 12.02
CA SER A 30 -2.03 6.29 10.81
C SER A 30 -3.52 5.94 10.75
N PRO A 31 -4.15 6.03 9.57
CA PRO A 31 -5.55 5.65 9.43
C PRO A 31 -5.80 4.17 9.76
N VAL A 32 -4.85 3.28 9.44
CA VAL A 32 -4.97 1.86 9.80
C VAL A 32 -5.13 1.68 11.30
N ARG A 33 -4.32 2.36 12.10
CA ARG A 33 -4.39 2.24 13.56
C ARG A 33 -5.58 2.95 14.19
N LYS A 34 -5.98 4.11 13.63
CA LYS A 34 -7.11 4.89 14.15
C LYS A 34 -8.46 4.22 13.92
N TYR A 35 -8.62 3.54 12.78
CA TYR A 35 -9.93 3.09 12.32
C TYR A 35 -10.09 1.57 12.28
N THR A 36 -9.04 0.80 12.58
CA THR A 36 -9.14 -0.66 12.73
C THR A 36 -9.18 -1.03 14.20
N ARG A 37 -10.23 -1.73 14.62
CA ARG A 37 -10.40 -2.15 16.03
C ARG A 37 -9.33 -3.14 16.44
N ALA A 38 -8.94 -3.09 17.70
CA ALA A 38 -8.01 -4.06 18.26
C ALA A 38 -8.54 -5.50 18.09
N GLY A 39 -7.68 -6.39 17.61
CA GLY A 39 -8.01 -7.80 17.37
C GLY A 39 -8.67 -8.11 16.02
N GLN A 40 -8.96 -7.09 15.20
CA GLN A 40 -9.36 -7.32 13.81
C GLN A 40 -8.14 -7.59 12.91
N ASP A 41 -8.39 -8.21 11.76
CA ASP A 41 -7.35 -8.39 10.74
C ASP A 41 -6.80 -7.01 10.31
N PRO A 42 -5.49 -6.89 10.01
CA PRO A 42 -4.85 -5.60 9.71
C PRO A 42 -5.47 -4.86 8.52
N ASP A 43 -6.09 -5.60 7.63
CA ASP A 43 -6.75 -5.09 6.42
C ASP A 43 -8.30 -5.12 6.50
N ALA A 44 -8.86 -5.19 7.71
CA ALA A 44 -10.31 -5.20 7.90
C ALA A 44 -11.01 -3.92 7.42
N VAL A 45 -10.30 -2.78 7.49
CA VAL A 45 -10.81 -1.46 7.07
C VAL A 45 -10.06 -0.93 5.84
N PHE A 46 -8.75 -1.12 5.81
CA PHE A 46 -7.89 -0.64 4.73
C PHE A 46 -7.19 -1.81 4.04
N ASP A 47 -7.56 -2.09 2.80
CA ASP A 47 -6.85 -3.03 1.94
C ASP A 47 -5.68 -2.32 1.24
N LEU A 48 -4.45 -2.54 1.73
CA LEU A 48 -3.23 -2.04 1.10
C LEU A 48 -2.71 -3.04 0.08
N ARG A 49 -2.48 -2.58 -1.14
CA ARG A 49 -1.86 -3.34 -2.22
C ARG A 49 -0.69 -2.57 -2.80
N ALA A 50 0.40 -3.24 -3.11
CA ALA A 50 1.59 -2.63 -3.67
C ALA A 50 1.88 -3.15 -5.08
N VAL A 51 2.22 -2.23 -5.98
CA VAL A 51 2.61 -2.52 -7.36
C VAL A 51 4.06 -2.10 -7.52
N PHE A 52 4.93 -3.07 -7.75
CA PHE A 52 6.37 -2.86 -7.94
C PHE A 52 6.70 -2.81 -9.43
N GLN A 53 7.87 -2.25 -9.76
CA GLN A 53 8.34 -2.16 -11.16
C GLN A 53 9.18 -3.37 -11.56
N GLN A 54 9.73 -4.10 -10.60
CA GLN A 54 10.55 -5.28 -10.81
C GLN A 54 9.68 -6.47 -11.23
N GLY A 55 10.26 -7.36 -12.03
CA GLY A 55 9.64 -8.63 -12.37
C GLY A 55 9.44 -9.51 -11.12
N HIS A 56 8.43 -10.38 -11.15
CA HIS A 56 8.08 -11.24 -10.00
C HIS A 56 9.22 -12.12 -9.48
N ARG A 57 10.21 -12.45 -10.32
CA ARG A 57 11.39 -13.25 -9.92
C ARG A 57 12.43 -12.45 -9.14
N GLU A 58 12.37 -11.13 -9.24
CA GLU A 58 13.30 -10.22 -8.57
C GLU A 58 12.75 -9.70 -7.24
N LEU A 59 11.46 -9.93 -6.99
CA LEU A 59 10.80 -9.53 -5.76
C LEU A 59 10.90 -10.63 -4.70
N ALA A 60 11.62 -10.34 -3.62
CA ALA A 60 11.66 -11.19 -2.44
C ALA A 60 10.36 -11.00 -1.62
N VAL A 61 9.28 -11.66 -2.02
CA VAL A 61 7.95 -11.48 -1.41
C VAL A 61 7.97 -11.78 0.08
N GLU A 62 8.81 -12.72 0.53
CA GLU A 62 8.95 -13.13 1.93
C GLU A 62 9.51 -12.02 2.83
N LEU A 63 10.17 -11.01 2.24
CA LEU A 63 10.75 -9.87 2.94
C LEU A 63 9.81 -8.65 2.97
N MET A 64 8.61 -8.75 2.38
CA MET A 64 7.64 -7.66 2.37
C MET A 64 7.12 -7.34 3.77
N PRO A 65 6.76 -6.07 4.04
CA PRO A 65 6.12 -5.65 5.28
C PRO A 65 4.87 -6.45 5.61
N ALA A 66 4.53 -6.55 6.89
CA ALA A 66 3.41 -7.37 7.36
C ALA A 66 2.05 -6.95 6.76
N LEU A 67 1.85 -5.65 6.46
CA LEU A 67 0.64 -5.17 5.77
C LEU A 67 0.51 -5.70 4.33
N LEU A 68 1.62 -6.05 3.68
CA LEU A 68 1.64 -6.64 2.34
C LEU A 68 1.68 -8.18 2.35
N LEU A 69 1.91 -8.78 3.53
CA LEU A 69 1.84 -10.22 3.77
C LEU A 69 1.04 -10.52 5.04
N PRO A 70 -0.19 -10.01 5.17
CA PRO A 70 -0.96 -10.19 6.40
C PRO A 70 -1.28 -11.65 6.65
N ARG A 71 -1.34 -12.01 7.93
CA ARG A 71 -1.91 -13.28 8.36
C ARG A 71 -3.39 -13.06 8.66
N LYS A 72 -4.24 -13.88 8.06
CA LYS A 72 -5.70 -13.69 8.12
C LYS A 72 -6.41 -14.87 8.74
N GLY A 73 -7.54 -14.54 9.35
CA GLY A 73 -8.47 -15.48 9.92
C GLY A 73 -7.88 -16.30 11.05
N ARG A 74 -8.68 -17.19 11.63
CA ARG A 74 -8.32 -18.01 12.80
C ARG A 74 -7.14 -18.94 12.58
N HIS A 75 -6.81 -19.28 11.35
CA HIS A 75 -5.69 -20.17 11.00
C HIS A 75 -4.39 -19.41 10.69
N GLY A 76 -4.40 -18.08 10.68
CA GLY A 76 -3.23 -17.24 10.43
C GLY A 76 -2.57 -17.49 9.07
N LEU A 77 -3.34 -17.79 8.04
CA LEU A 77 -2.81 -18.02 6.69
C LEU A 77 -2.29 -16.71 6.09
N ARG A 78 -1.13 -16.76 5.42
CA ARG A 78 -0.57 -15.60 4.72
C ARG A 78 -1.35 -15.31 3.44
N ASP A 79 -1.73 -14.04 3.27
CA ASP A 79 -2.30 -13.53 2.04
C ASP A 79 -1.21 -13.00 1.11
N TYR A 80 -0.95 -13.71 0.01
CA TYR A 80 0.00 -13.31 -1.03
C TYR A 80 -0.62 -12.45 -2.13
N GLY A 81 -1.89 -12.10 -2.04
CA GLY A 81 -2.63 -11.33 -3.04
C GLY A 81 -2.47 -9.80 -2.94
N LYS A 82 -1.45 -9.31 -2.24
CA LYS A 82 -1.26 -7.87 -2.00
C LYS A 82 -0.07 -7.25 -2.71
N VAL A 83 0.80 -8.08 -3.28
CA VAL A 83 2.02 -7.65 -3.97
C VAL A 83 1.91 -8.00 -5.45
N PHE A 84 2.11 -7.01 -6.30
CA PHE A 84 1.96 -7.12 -7.74
C PHE A 84 3.24 -6.71 -8.46
N SER A 85 3.51 -7.40 -9.56
CA SER A 85 4.56 -7.11 -10.53
C SER A 85 3.95 -6.81 -11.89
N PRO A 86 4.63 -6.06 -12.77
CA PRO A 86 4.15 -5.84 -14.13
C PRO A 86 4.12 -7.15 -14.94
N ASP A 87 3.14 -7.27 -15.83
CA ASP A 87 3.15 -8.31 -16.82
C ASP A 87 4.05 -7.91 -18.00
N LEU A 88 5.29 -8.37 -17.94
CA LEU A 88 6.30 -8.07 -18.98
C LEU A 88 6.00 -8.75 -20.34
N LYS A 89 4.99 -9.62 -20.42
CA LYS A 89 4.64 -10.35 -21.64
C LYS A 89 3.54 -9.68 -22.45
N SER A 90 2.57 -9.05 -21.79
CA SER A 90 1.43 -8.41 -22.47
C SER A 90 1.79 -7.09 -23.15
N GLY A 91 2.95 -6.52 -22.83
CA GLY A 91 3.41 -5.23 -23.36
C GLY A 91 2.69 -4.00 -22.78
N ALA A 92 1.66 -4.19 -21.95
CA ALA A 92 0.95 -3.10 -21.30
C ALA A 92 1.51 -2.84 -19.91
N ASP A 93 2.14 -1.68 -19.73
CA ASP A 93 2.68 -1.27 -18.42
C ASP A 93 1.65 -0.47 -17.64
N ILE A 94 1.32 -0.92 -16.42
CA ILE A 94 0.33 -0.28 -15.57
C ILE A 94 0.72 1.15 -15.17
N PHE A 95 2.02 1.46 -15.03
CA PHE A 95 2.49 2.80 -14.71
C PHE A 95 2.20 3.77 -15.87
N GLU A 96 2.47 3.35 -17.10
CA GLU A 96 2.15 4.14 -18.30
C GLU A 96 0.65 4.29 -18.50
N LEU A 97 -0.10 3.19 -18.39
CA LEU A 97 -1.56 3.19 -18.55
C LEU A 97 -2.26 4.11 -17.55
N ARG A 98 -1.71 4.29 -16.36
CA ARG A 98 -2.26 5.11 -15.29
C ARG A 98 -1.57 6.46 -15.11
N GLY A 99 -0.55 6.75 -15.90
CA GLY A 99 0.22 8.00 -15.81
C GLY A 99 0.95 8.16 -14.48
N ILE A 100 1.40 7.04 -13.88
CA ILE A 100 2.16 7.05 -12.62
C ILE A 100 3.62 7.38 -12.90
N ASP A 101 4.14 8.37 -12.17
CA ASP A 101 5.56 8.72 -12.20
C ASP A 101 6.41 7.54 -11.71
N ARG A 102 7.31 7.04 -12.57
CA ARG A 102 8.13 5.87 -12.27
C ARG A 102 9.22 6.13 -11.22
N GLU A 103 9.69 7.35 -11.09
CA GLU A 103 10.74 7.69 -10.12
C GLU A 103 10.15 7.84 -8.72
N ARG A 104 9.04 8.54 -8.62
CA ARG A 104 8.40 8.90 -7.35
C ARG A 104 7.40 7.87 -6.86
N GLY A 105 6.78 7.14 -7.78
CA GLY A 105 5.62 6.34 -7.44
C GLY A 105 4.41 7.18 -7.04
N ALA A 106 3.39 6.53 -6.50
CA ALA A 106 2.20 7.21 -5.99
C ALA A 106 1.40 6.32 -5.04
N LEU A 107 0.68 6.92 -4.12
CA LEU A 107 -0.38 6.28 -3.34
C LEU A 107 -1.74 6.69 -3.89
N VAL A 108 -2.50 5.72 -4.38
CA VAL A 108 -3.86 5.93 -4.89
C VAL A 108 -4.87 5.47 -3.86
N VAL A 109 -5.71 6.39 -3.40
CA VAL A 109 -6.81 6.10 -2.48
C VAL A 109 -8.05 5.77 -3.33
N VAL A 110 -8.53 4.54 -3.19
CA VAL A 110 -9.71 4.04 -3.94
C VAL A 110 -10.82 3.73 -2.95
N ARG A 111 -12.03 4.20 -3.27
CA ARG A 111 -13.24 3.94 -2.52
C ARG A 111 -13.76 2.51 -2.76
N PRO A 112 -14.63 1.98 -1.89
CA PRO A 112 -15.25 0.66 -2.11
C PRO A 112 -16.02 0.53 -3.43
N ASP A 113 -16.54 1.64 -3.96
CA ASP A 113 -17.24 1.70 -5.26
C ASP A 113 -16.29 1.84 -6.46
N GLN A 114 -14.99 1.62 -6.26
CA GLN A 114 -13.92 1.65 -7.28
C GLN A 114 -13.54 3.05 -7.80
N TYR A 115 -14.09 4.14 -7.26
CA TYR A 115 -13.69 5.48 -7.64
C TYR A 115 -12.40 5.89 -6.94
N ILE A 116 -11.53 6.60 -7.67
CA ILE A 116 -10.33 7.23 -7.10
C ILE A 116 -10.78 8.43 -6.27
N ALA A 117 -10.41 8.44 -5.00
CA ALA A 117 -10.73 9.52 -4.07
C ALA A 117 -9.61 10.54 -3.93
N ASP A 118 -8.35 10.09 -3.95
CA ASP A 118 -7.17 10.97 -3.92
C ASP A 118 -5.95 10.25 -4.52
N VAL A 119 -4.95 11.03 -4.95
CA VAL A 119 -3.64 10.55 -5.38
C VAL A 119 -2.58 11.34 -4.65
N LEU A 120 -1.73 10.66 -3.91
CA LEU A 120 -0.76 11.23 -2.99
C LEU A 120 0.65 10.77 -3.30
N PRO A 121 1.69 11.55 -2.98
CA PRO A 121 3.04 11.01 -2.80
C PRO A 121 3.04 9.92 -1.72
N LEU A 122 3.93 8.92 -1.87
CA LEU A 122 4.04 7.81 -0.91
C LEU A 122 4.42 8.26 0.51
N ASP A 123 5.11 9.38 0.63
CA ASP A 123 5.56 10.00 1.89
C ASP A 123 4.60 11.06 2.45
N ALA A 124 3.49 11.33 1.80
CA ALA A 124 2.49 12.30 2.25
C ALA A 124 1.62 11.79 3.41
N HIS A 125 2.26 11.27 4.46
CA HIS A 125 1.63 10.56 5.57
C HIS A 125 0.59 11.43 6.31
N GLN A 126 0.92 12.69 6.60
CA GLN A 126 0.01 13.60 7.29
C GLN A 126 -1.24 13.88 6.44
N ARG A 127 -1.05 14.14 5.14
CA ARG A 127 -2.18 14.37 4.22
C ARG A 127 -3.10 13.15 4.13
N LEU A 128 -2.55 11.94 4.14
CA LEU A 128 -3.33 10.71 4.20
C LEU A 128 -4.17 10.61 5.48
N SER A 129 -3.56 10.93 6.64
CA SER A 129 -4.25 10.96 7.92
C SER A 129 -5.40 11.97 7.93
N ASP A 130 -5.13 13.20 7.48
CA ASP A 130 -6.09 14.30 7.44
C ASP A 130 -7.26 13.99 6.49
N PHE A 131 -6.97 13.36 5.35
CA PHE A 131 -7.99 12.93 4.39
C PHE A 131 -9.03 12.03 5.06
N PHE A 132 -8.60 10.98 5.76
CA PHE A 132 -9.52 10.06 6.43
C PHE A 132 -10.17 10.67 7.68
N ALA A 133 -9.47 11.54 8.40
CA ALA A 133 -10.04 12.25 9.55
C ALA A 133 -11.23 13.16 9.18
N GLY A 134 -11.32 13.56 7.92
CA GLY A 134 -12.42 14.39 7.42
C GLY A 134 -13.79 13.71 7.40
N PHE A 135 -13.85 12.38 7.43
CA PHE A 135 -15.11 11.63 7.32
C PHE A 135 -15.19 10.32 8.11
N MET A 136 -14.09 9.83 8.68
CA MET A 136 -14.07 8.61 9.48
C MET A 136 -14.03 8.93 10.98
N LEU A 137 -14.76 8.15 11.77
CA LEU A 137 -14.70 8.21 13.23
C LEU A 137 -13.74 7.13 13.75
N PRO A 138 -12.91 7.44 14.76
CA PRO A 138 -12.03 6.45 15.40
C PRO A 138 -12.80 5.22 15.90
N ALA A 139 -12.16 4.06 15.82
CA ALA A 139 -12.74 2.76 16.17
C ALA A 139 -12.73 2.53 17.71
#